data_9bc94fd9779734b3bb448ec41f70b5cb
#
_entry.id   9bc94fd9779734b3bb448ec41f70b5cb
#
_cell.length_a   1.000
_cell.length_b   1.000
_cell.length_c   1.000
_cell.angle_alpha   90.00
_cell.angle_beta   90.00
_cell.angle_gamma   90.00
#
_symmetry.space_group_name_H-M   'P 1'
#
loop_
_entity.id
_entity.type
_entity.pdbx_description
1 polymer ?
#
loop_
_entity_poly.entity_id
_entity_poly.type
_entity_poly.pdbx_seq_one_letter_code
_entity_poly.pdbx_strand_id
1 'polypeptide(L)'
;MQEIFIGEAIKRRRLELKLTQEKLCEGICEPITISRLENGRQSPSRNLVNALLERLDMPSDRYYALVSKDELEIEDLQAKIAYWDIRFEQTQDVQARVEAIKTHEALQRKMKLEDRISQQLILRSLAILGKEDGPFSPEEKQEMLFRAIRLTAPNFDVSHFEDGLYTANEIKIINQLALNYERLGDQSTAIDILHRLSAYMEQHCRCDRASKARQTMVLFNYANNLVSVGEYGRALLVAKKGRDICIECGHYLFFPELLAVMAEAESFLGNAKDSEELYKQAFYMAKAIGHERNAQMIFEQMKRRDE
;
A
#
# COMPACT_ATOMS: atom_id res chain seq x y z
N MET A 1 -3.46 20.82 -30.46
CA MET A 1 -2.91 20.05 -29.32
C MET A 1 -2.03 18.98 -29.92
N GLN A 2 -0.76 18.93 -29.56
CA GLN A 2 0.13 17.85 -29.99
C GLN A 2 -0.28 16.60 -29.22
N GLU A 3 -0.71 15.55 -29.91
CA GLU A 3 -0.95 14.24 -29.29
C GLU A 3 0.40 13.70 -28.81
N ILE A 4 0.59 13.60 -27.49
CA ILE A 4 1.80 13.02 -26.92
C ILE A 4 1.54 11.52 -26.79
N PHE A 5 2.28 10.74 -27.55
CA PHE A 5 2.25 9.29 -27.48
C PHE A 5 2.80 8.83 -26.11
N ILE A 6 2.15 7.85 -25.46
CA ILE A 6 2.49 7.40 -24.10
C ILE A 6 3.96 6.98 -23.96
N GLY A 7 4.52 6.31 -24.95
CA GLY A 7 5.94 5.91 -24.97
C GLY A 7 6.90 7.10 -24.90
N GLU A 8 6.56 8.21 -25.57
CA GLU A 8 7.35 9.45 -25.50
C GLU A 8 7.28 10.10 -24.12
N ALA A 9 6.10 10.08 -23.47
CA ALA A 9 5.92 10.59 -22.12
C ALA A 9 6.74 9.77 -21.10
N ILE A 10 6.70 8.44 -21.19
CA ILE A 10 7.50 7.51 -20.38
C ILE A 10 8.98 7.76 -20.59
N LYS A 11 9.44 7.84 -21.85
CA LYS A 11 10.85 8.12 -22.19
C LYS A 11 11.34 9.42 -21.58
N ARG A 12 10.58 10.51 -21.76
CA ARG A 12 10.91 11.83 -21.21
C ARG A 12 11.06 11.77 -19.70
N ARG A 13 10.08 11.19 -19.00
CA ARG A 13 10.10 11.10 -17.54
C ARG A 13 11.23 10.21 -17.02
N ARG A 14 11.49 9.09 -17.68
CA ARG A 14 12.62 8.23 -17.35
C ARG A 14 13.95 8.97 -17.44
N LEU A 15 14.14 9.76 -18.51
CA LEU A 15 15.37 10.56 -18.70
C LEU A 15 15.48 11.70 -17.68
N GLU A 16 14.38 12.35 -17.29
CA GLU A 16 14.35 13.35 -16.21
C GLU A 16 14.83 12.73 -14.89
N LEU A 17 14.42 11.49 -14.61
CA LEU A 17 14.83 10.72 -13.43
C LEU A 17 16.21 10.05 -13.59
N LYS A 18 16.89 10.24 -14.72
CA LYS A 18 18.21 9.64 -15.06
C LYS A 18 18.22 8.10 -14.98
N LEU A 19 17.09 7.46 -15.27
CA LEU A 19 16.96 6.00 -15.24
C LEU A 19 17.34 5.38 -16.58
N THR A 20 17.99 4.19 -16.54
CA THR A 20 18.15 3.35 -17.73
C THR A 20 16.86 2.59 -18.06
N GLN A 21 16.76 2.05 -19.28
CA GLN A 21 15.61 1.21 -19.66
C GLN A 21 15.58 -0.06 -18.81
N GLU A 22 16.75 -0.65 -18.53
CA GLU A 22 16.90 -1.84 -17.69
C GLU A 22 16.40 -1.59 -16.27
N LYS A 23 16.76 -0.45 -15.66
CA LYS A 23 16.33 -0.11 -14.30
C LYS A 23 14.82 0.11 -14.23
N LEU A 24 14.22 0.74 -15.24
CA LEU A 24 12.78 0.96 -15.28
C LEU A 24 11.99 -0.34 -15.42
N CYS A 25 12.45 -1.27 -16.27
CA CYS A 25 11.74 -2.52 -16.59
C CYS A 25 12.06 -3.68 -15.64
N GLU A 26 12.99 -3.52 -14.71
CA GLU A 26 13.46 -4.60 -13.82
C GLU A 26 12.30 -5.35 -13.18
N GLY A 27 12.23 -6.67 -13.40
CA GLY A 27 11.19 -7.53 -12.86
C GLY A 27 9.79 -7.40 -13.49
N ILE A 28 9.54 -6.34 -14.29
CA ILE A 28 8.24 -6.10 -14.93
C ILE A 28 8.21 -6.62 -16.36
N CYS A 29 9.23 -6.29 -17.17
CA CYS A 29 9.33 -6.73 -18.56
C CYS A 29 10.79 -6.72 -19.05
N GLU A 30 11.01 -7.17 -20.28
CA GLU A 30 12.32 -7.12 -20.91
C GLU A 30 12.66 -5.70 -21.41
N PRO A 31 13.94 -5.26 -21.39
CA PRO A 31 14.36 -3.94 -21.85
C PRO A 31 13.95 -3.63 -23.30
N ILE A 32 13.89 -4.65 -24.17
CA ILE A 32 13.42 -4.51 -25.55
C ILE A 32 11.97 -4.04 -25.63
N THR A 33 11.12 -4.40 -24.64
CA THR A 33 9.73 -3.96 -24.56
C THR A 33 9.66 -2.46 -24.30
N ILE A 34 10.47 -1.94 -23.35
CA ILE A 34 10.58 -0.50 -23.10
C ILE A 34 11.09 0.24 -24.34
N SER A 35 12.14 -0.27 -24.97
CA SER A 35 12.69 0.33 -26.20
C SER A 35 11.64 0.43 -27.30
N ARG A 36 10.85 -0.62 -27.52
CA ARG A 36 9.76 -0.62 -28.53
C ARG A 36 8.62 0.31 -28.15
N LEU A 37 8.23 0.36 -26.87
CA LEU A 37 7.22 1.27 -26.34
C LEU A 37 7.66 2.74 -26.54
N GLU A 38 8.87 3.10 -26.12
CA GLU A 38 9.42 4.46 -26.22
C GLU A 38 9.55 4.95 -27.68
N ASN A 39 9.68 4.01 -28.63
CA ASN A 39 9.77 4.30 -30.07
C ASN A 39 8.44 4.11 -30.83
N GLY A 40 7.33 3.88 -30.11
CA GLY A 40 6.01 3.72 -30.74
C GLY A 40 5.83 2.46 -31.58
N ARG A 41 6.67 1.45 -31.38
CA ARG A 41 6.68 0.21 -32.18
C ARG A 41 5.85 -0.91 -31.55
N GLN A 42 5.39 -0.73 -30.32
CA GLN A 42 4.60 -1.73 -29.58
C GLN A 42 3.66 -1.02 -28.60
N SER A 43 2.43 -1.52 -28.50
CA SER A 43 1.49 -1.18 -27.42
C SER A 43 1.47 -2.34 -26.44
N PRO A 44 2.14 -2.23 -25.28
CA PRO A 44 2.11 -3.26 -24.25
C PRO A 44 0.76 -3.30 -23.53
N SER A 45 0.54 -4.34 -22.72
CA SER A 45 -0.69 -4.46 -21.92
C SER A 45 -0.84 -3.29 -20.95
N ARG A 46 -2.08 -2.97 -20.60
CA ARG A 46 -2.40 -1.88 -19.68
C ARG A 46 -1.75 -2.08 -18.30
N ASN A 47 -1.75 -3.30 -17.77
CA ASN A 47 -1.07 -3.62 -16.50
C ASN A 47 0.40 -3.25 -16.54
N LEU A 48 1.09 -3.55 -17.62
CA LEU A 48 2.50 -3.22 -17.78
C LEU A 48 2.70 -1.71 -17.86
N VAL A 49 1.88 -1.01 -18.63
CA VAL A 49 1.93 0.46 -18.71
C VAL A 49 1.68 1.09 -17.35
N ASN A 50 0.66 0.64 -16.62
CA ASN A 50 0.36 1.13 -15.27
C ASN A 50 1.54 0.96 -14.31
N ALA A 51 2.16 -0.23 -14.29
CA ALA A 51 3.31 -0.49 -13.44
C ALA A 51 4.50 0.42 -13.77
N LEU A 52 4.74 0.70 -15.06
CA LEU A 52 5.79 1.64 -15.48
C LEU A 52 5.47 3.07 -15.06
N LEU A 53 4.21 3.51 -15.22
CA LEU A 53 3.77 4.84 -14.82
C LEU A 53 3.88 5.03 -13.31
N GLU A 54 3.50 4.02 -12.51
CA GLU A 54 3.65 4.04 -11.05
C GLU A 54 5.12 4.20 -10.62
N ARG A 55 6.04 3.45 -11.25
CA ARG A 55 7.49 3.58 -11.00
C ARG A 55 8.06 4.96 -11.35
N LEU A 56 7.48 5.60 -12.35
CA LEU A 56 7.86 6.93 -12.79
C LEU A 56 7.16 8.05 -12.02
N ASP A 57 6.30 7.71 -11.05
CA ASP A 57 5.43 8.65 -10.35
C ASP A 57 4.63 9.52 -11.33
N MET A 58 3.97 8.85 -12.29
CA MET A 58 3.14 9.48 -13.33
C MET A 58 1.68 9.06 -13.15
N PRO A 59 0.71 10.02 -13.28
CA PRO A 59 -0.72 9.70 -13.19
C PRO A 59 -1.14 8.82 -14.38
N SER A 60 -1.78 7.68 -14.07
CA SER A 60 -2.22 6.73 -15.10
C SER A 60 -3.46 7.19 -15.88
N ASP A 61 -4.33 7.97 -15.27
CA ASP A 61 -5.62 8.42 -15.81
C ASP A 61 -5.54 9.28 -17.07
N ARG A 62 -4.37 9.86 -17.38
CA ARG A 62 -4.17 10.78 -18.52
C ARG A 62 -3.78 10.11 -19.83
N TYR A 63 -3.49 8.81 -19.84
CA TYR A 63 -2.79 8.17 -20.95
C TYR A 63 -3.56 7.08 -21.69
N TYR A 64 -4.88 6.95 -21.49
CA TYR A 64 -5.67 5.87 -22.08
C TYR A 64 -6.52 6.33 -23.27
N ALA A 65 -6.23 5.75 -24.45
CA ALA A 65 -7.06 5.91 -25.63
C ALA A 65 -7.67 4.60 -26.16
N LEU A 66 -7.02 3.44 -25.97
CA LEU A 66 -7.50 2.16 -26.47
C LEU A 66 -7.21 1.05 -25.46
N VAL A 67 -8.26 0.36 -25.00
CA VAL A 67 -8.19 -0.77 -24.05
C VAL A 67 -8.97 -1.94 -24.62
N SER A 68 -8.41 -3.14 -24.58
CA SER A 68 -9.15 -4.35 -24.94
C SER A 68 -10.17 -4.71 -23.85
N LYS A 69 -11.25 -5.42 -24.24
CA LYS A 69 -12.24 -5.89 -23.27
C LYS A 69 -11.62 -6.79 -22.21
N ASP A 70 -10.68 -7.65 -22.59
CA ASP A 70 -10.01 -8.57 -21.67
C ASP A 70 -9.14 -7.84 -20.65
N GLU A 71 -8.46 -6.76 -21.04
CA GLU A 71 -7.67 -5.92 -20.14
C GLU A 71 -8.54 -5.20 -19.12
N LEU A 72 -9.71 -4.68 -19.53
CA LEU A 72 -10.69 -4.08 -18.60
C LEU A 72 -11.20 -5.10 -17.59
N GLU A 73 -11.50 -6.33 -18.03
CA GLU A 73 -11.97 -7.38 -17.13
C GLU A 73 -10.88 -7.79 -16.12
N ILE A 74 -9.60 -7.82 -16.52
CA ILE A 74 -8.47 -8.07 -15.61
C ILE A 74 -8.35 -6.94 -14.56
N GLU A 75 -8.42 -5.68 -14.98
CA GLU A 75 -8.39 -4.54 -14.05
C GLU A 75 -9.56 -4.54 -13.07
N ASP A 76 -10.77 -4.85 -13.53
CA ASP A 76 -11.94 -4.96 -12.67
C ASP A 76 -11.77 -6.07 -11.62
N LEU A 77 -11.16 -7.20 -11.99
CA LEU A 77 -10.85 -8.28 -11.06
C LEU A 77 -9.78 -7.87 -10.05
N GLN A 78 -8.72 -7.19 -10.49
CA GLN A 78 -7.69 -6.66 -9.59
C GLN A 78 -8.26 -5.64 -8.59
N ALA A 79 -9.12 -4.73 -9.06
CA ALA A 79 -9.81 -3.76 -8.21
C ALA A 79 -10.74 -4.44 -7.19
N LYS A 80 -11.46 -5.50 -7.60
CA LYS A 80 -12.30 -6.31 -6.70
C LYS A 80 -11.49 -7.03 -5.64
N ILE A 81 -10.32 -7.59 -5.98
CA ILE A 81 -9.41 -8.19 -4.99
C ILE A 81 -9.01 -7.14 -3.96
N ALA A 82 -8.57 -5.96 -4.39
CA ALA A 82 -8.19 -4.90 -3.48
C ALA A 82 -9.35 -4.45 -2.57
N TYR A 83 -10.56 -4.40 -3.10
CA TYR A 83 -11.77 -4.08 -2.32
C TYR A 83 -12.05 -5.13 -1.24
N TRP A 84 -11.98 -6.43 -1.60
CA TRP A 84 -12.25 -7.52 -0.67
C TRP A 84 -11.15 -7.66 0.39
N ASP A 85 -9.88 -7.42 0.03
CA ASP A 85 -8.77 -7.37 0.97
C ASP A 85 -9.01 -6.32 2.07
N ILE A 86 -9.33 -5.08 1.67
CA ILE A 86 -9.62 -3.99 2.61
C ILE A 86 -10.83 -4.34 3.49
N ARG A 87 -11.89 -4.86 2.89
CA ARG A 87 -13.09 -5.24 3.64
C ARG A 87 -12.80 -6.36 4.65
N PHE A 88 -12.02 -7.37 4.27
CA PHE A 88 -11.62 -8.44 5.17
C PHE A 88 -10.73 -7.92 6.31
N GLU A 89 -9.75 -7.07 6.03
CA GLU A 89 -8.91 -6.46 7.07
C GLU A 89 -9.75 -5.64 8.09
N GLN A 90 -10.77 -4.93 7.62
CA GLN A 90 -11.63 -4.11 8.48
C GLN A 90 -12.64 -4.94 9.30
N THR A 91 -13.24 -5.95 8.71
CA THR A 91 -14.39 -6.64 9.29
C THR A 91 -14.09 -8.05 9.79
N GLN A 92 -13.03 -8.70 9.28
CA GLN A 92 -12.75 -10.15 9.42
C GLN A 92 -13.93 -11.03 8.96
N ASP A 93 -14.73 -10.51 8.03
CA ASP A 93 -15.91 -11.19 7.50
C ASP A 93 -15.51 -12.37 6.61
N VAL A 94 -16.00 -13.56 6.98
CA VAL A 94 -15.78 -14.80 6.20
C VAL A 94 -16.29 -14.66 4.75
N GLN A 95 -17.40 -13.94 4.55
CA GLN A 95 -17.93 -13.71 3.21
C GLN A 95 -16.97 -12.87 2.35
N ALA A 96 -16.34 -11.84 2.92
CA ALA A 96 -15.34 -11.04 2.21
C ALA A 96 -14.15 -11.91 1.76
N ARG A 97 -13.70 -12.84 2.62
CA ARG A 97 -12.67 -13.82 2.28
C ARG A 97 -13.09 -14.73 1.11
N VAL A 98 -14.28 -15.29 1.17
CA VAL A 98 -14.81 -16.18 0.12
C VAL A 98 -14.88 -15.45 -1.22
N GLU A 99 -15.38 -14.22 -1.25
CA GLU A 99 -15.49 -13.44 -2.48
C GLU A 99 -14.11 -13.05 -3.04
N ALA A 100 -13.13 -12.76 -2.18
CA ALA A 100 -11.74 -12.54 -2.59
C ALA A 100 -11.15 -13.78 -3.27
N ILE A 101 -11.29 -14.96 -2.68
CA ILE A 101 -10.80 -16.24 -3.25
C ILE A 101 -11.44 -16.53 -4.61
N LYS A 102 -12.77 -16.40 -4.74
CA LYS A 102 -13.45 -16.53 -6.03
C LYS A 102 -12.91 -15.56 -7.08
N THR A 103 -12.59 -14.35 -6.65
CA THR A 103 -12.04 -13.32 -7.56
C THR A 103 -10.61 -13.67 -7.97
N HIS A 104 -9.79 -14.28 -7.10
CA HIS A 104 -8.46 -14.80 -7.46
C HIS A 104 -8.58 -15.87 -8.55
N GLU A 105 -9.50 -16.85 -8.40
CA GLU A 105 -9.69 -17.89 -9.40
C GLU A 105 -10.16 -17.31 -10.76
N ALA A 106 -11.03 -16.30 -10.72
CA ALA A 106 -11.47 -15.63 -11.94
C ALA A 106 -10.32 -14.89 -12.64
N LEU A 107 -9.46 -14.22 -11.88
CA LEU A 107 -8.27 -13.55 -12.41
C LEU A 107 -7.27 -14.55 -12.98
N GLN A 108 -6.99 -15.66 -12.28
CA GLN A 108 -6.08 -16.71 -12.73
C GLN A 108 -6.50 -17.35 -14.08
N ARG A 109 -7.82 -17.48 -14.33
CA ARG A 109 -8.34 -18.01 -15.61
C ARG A 109 -8.13 -17.05 -16.78
N LYS A 110 -8.01 -15.74 -16.52
CA LYS A 110 -7.92 -14.69 -17.54
C LYS A 110 -6.51 -14.16 -17.75
N MET A 111 -5.68 -14.15 -16.70
CA MET A 111 -4.31 -13.65 -16.79
C MET A 111 -3.41 -14.61 -17.59
N LYS A 112 -2.38 -14.06 -18.20
CA LYS A 112 -1.32 -14.86 -18.83
C LYS A 112 -0.38 -15.44 -17.76
N LEU A 113 0.28 -16.56 -18.08
CA LEU A 113 1.25 -17.19 -17.17
C LEU A 113 2.44 -16.26 -16.81
N GLU A 114 2.79 -15.36 -17.71
CA GLU A 114 3.88 -14.40 -17.54
C GLU A 114 3.46 -13.11 -16.81
N ASP A 115 2.16 -12.97 -16.45
CA ASP A 115 1.66 -11.78 -15.75
C ASP A 115 2.07 -11.79 -14.27
N ARG A 116 3.32 -11.41 -14.03
CA ARG A 116 3.93 -11.32 -12.69
C ARG A 116 3.20 -10.33 -11.78
N ILE A 117 2.61 -9.29 -12.35
CA ILE A 117 1.88 -8.24 -11.59
C ILE A 117 0.63 -8.84 -10.95
N SER A 118 -0.20 -9.55 -11.73
CA SER A 118 -1.39 -10.23 -11.20
C SER A 118 -1.02 -11.36 -10.23
N GLN A 119 0.04 -12.13 -10.50
CA GLN A 119 0.54 -13.16 -9.58
C GLN A 119 0.97 -12.56 -8.24
N GLN A 120 1.69 -11.45 -8.26
CA GLN A 120 2.10 -10.72 -7.05
C GLN A 120 0.89 -10.25 -6.23
N LEU A 121 -0.11 -9.65 -6.90
CA LEU A 121 -1.34 -9.20 -6.24
C LEU A 121 -2.04 -10.36 -5.53
N ILE A 122 -2.20 -11.51 -6.20
CA ILE A 122 -2.84 -12.70 -5.62
C ILE A 122 -2.05 -13.20 -4.39
N LEU A 123 -0.72 -13.32 -4.49
CA LEU A 123 0.10 -13.77 -3.37
C LEU A 123 0.00 -12.83 -2.17
N ARG A 124 0.02 -11.50 -2.39
CA ARG A 124 -0.17 -10.53 -1.32
C ARG A 124 -1.55 -10.67 -0.68
N SER A 125 -2.60 -10.78 -1.49
CA SER A 125 -3.96 -10.96 -1.01
C SER A 125 -4.12 -12.25 -0.19
N LEU A 126 -3.58 -13.36 -0.64
CA LEU A 126 -3.57 -14.62 0.12
C LEU A 126 -2.86 -14.47 1.47
N ALA A 127 -1.75 -13.73 1.53
CA ALA A 127 -1.06 -13.45 2.79
C ALA A 127 -1.93 -12.65 3.79
N ILE A 128 -2.90 -11.88 3.31
CA ILE A 128 -3.89 -11.16 4.14
C ILE A 128 -5.01 -12.11 4.59
N LEU A 129 -5.57 -12.85 3.64
CA LEU A 129 -6.78 -13.65 3.84
C LEU A 129 -6.56 -14.91 4.70
N GLY A 130 -5.32 -15.41 4.76
CA GLY A 130 -5.01 -16.63 5.50
C GLY A 130 -5.44 -17.93 4.80
N LYS A 131 -5.36 -19.03 5.52
CA LYS A 131 -5.80 -20.40 5.15
C LYS A 131 -7.29 -20.58 5.46
N GLU A 132 -7.86 -21.73 5.05
CA GLU A 132 -9.27 -22.08 5.39
C GLU A 132 -9.48 -22.19 6.90
N ASP A 133 -8.51 -22.72 7.62
CA ASP A 133 -8.51 -22.98 9.06
C ASP A 133 -7.95 -21.81 9.91
N GLY A 134 -7.55 -20.70 9.29
CA GLY A 134 -7.07 -19.54 10.02
C GLY A 134 -5.97 -18.74 9.32
N PRO A 135 -5.33 -17.80 10.01
CA PRO A 135 -4.22 -17.03 9.45
C PRO A 135 -2.98 -17.89 9.22
N PHE A 136 -2.12 -17.48 8.31
CA PHE A 136 -0.77 -18.01 8.20
C PHE A 136 0.04 -17.70 9.47
N SER A 137 1.00 -18.58 9.82
CA SER A 137 2.00 -18.21 10.81
C SER A 137 2.81 -17.00 10.33
N PRO A 138 3.41 -16.21 11.26
CA PRO A 138 4.25 -15.09 10.86
C PRO A 138 5.38 -15.49 9.90
N GLU A 139 5.99 -16.67 10.08
CA GLU A 139 7.06 -17.18 9.22
C GLU A 139 6.54 -17.52 7.81
N GLU A 140 5.43 -18.26 7.71
CA GLU A 140 4.79 -18.58 6.43
C GLU A 140 4.38 -17.32 5.68
N LYS A 141 3.83 -16.34 6.40
CA LYS A 141 3.43 -15.05 5.83
C LYS A 141 4.64 -14.28 5.32
N GLN A 142 5.74 -14.27 6.07
CA GLN A 142 6.98 -13.62 5.67
C GLN A 142 7.54 -14.21 4.38
N GLU A 143 7.62 -15.53 4.28
CA GLU A 143 8.07 -16.22 3.07
C GLU A 143 7.19 -15.87 1.88
N MET A 144 5.87 -15.90 2.06
CA MET A 144 4.91 -15.55 1.03
C MET A 144 5.07 -14.10 0.54
N LEU A 145 5.26 -13.14 1.45
CA LEU A 145 5.46 -11.73 1.12
C LEU A 145 6.80 -11.50 0.38
N PHE A 146 7.88 -12.16 0.81
CA PHE A 146 9.16 -12.12 0.08
C PHE A 146 9.04 -12.74 -1.31
N ARG A 147 8.35 -13.86 -1.43
CA ARG A 147 8.07 -14.46 -2.73
C ARG A 147 7.24 -13.53 -3.62
N ALA A 148 6.23 -12.87 -3.06
CA ALA A 148 5.40 -11.92 -3.80
C ALA A 148 6.22 -10.73 -4.32
N ILE A 149 7.04 -10.09 -3.48
CA ILE A 149 7.78 -8.90 -3.91
C ILE A 149 8.84 -9.24 -4.95
N ARG A 150 9.52 -10.39 -4.84
CA ARG A 150 10.55 -10.83 -5.78
C ARG A 150 10.03 -11.21 -7.16
N LEU A 151 8.72 -11.36 -7.36
CA LEU A 151 8.15 -11.55 -8.69
C LEU A 151 8.40 -10.36 -9.61
N THR A 152 8.33 -9.15 -9.08
CA THR A 152 8.46 -7.90 -9.84
C THR A 152 9.66 -7.06 -9.40
N ALA A 153 10.20 -7.29 -8.21
CA ALA A 153 11.45 -6.70 -7.72
C ALA A 153 12.43 -7.82 -7.31
N PRO A 154 13.08 -8.50 -8.28
CA PRO A 154 13.87 -9.72 -8.02
C PRO A 154 15.07 -9.48 -7.11
N ASN A 155 15.62 -8.28 -7.09
CA ASN A 155 16.76 -7.87 -6.26
C ASN A 155 16.32 -7.17 -4.97
N PHE A 156 15.05 -7.30 -4.57
CA PHE A 156 14.57 -6.69 -3.34
C PHE A 156 15.36 -7.21 -2.13
N ASP A 157 15.94 -6.27 -1.40
CA ASP A 157 16.58 -6.47 -0.11
C ASP A 157 15.95 -5.53 0.92
N VAL A 158 15.42 -6.09 1.97
CA VAL A 158 14.75 -5.34 3.05
C VAL A 158 15.70 -4.37 3.76
N SER A 159 17.00 -4.64 3.69
CA SER A 159 18.03 -3.79 4.30
C SER A 159 18.39 -2.58 3.44
N HIS A 160 18.14 -2.58 2.13
CA HIS A 160 18.55 -1.55 1.17
C HIS A 160 17.53 -1.40 0.04
N PHE A 161 16.25 -1.18 0.35
CA PHE A 161 15.23 -1.08 -0.69
C PHE A 161 15.03 0.34 -1.24
N GLU A 162 15.58 1.38 -0.62
CA GLU A 162 15.31 2.78 -0.95
C GLU A 162 15.78 3.16 -2.36
N ASP A 163 16.79 2.46 -2.88
CA ASP A 163 17.30 2.68 -4.23
C ASP A 163 16.44 2.02 -5.33
N GLY A 164 15.39 1.29 -4.93
CA GLY A 164 14.46 0.63 -5.82
C GLY A 164 13.40 1.58 -6.39
N LEU A 165 12.68 1.08 -7.41
CA LEU A 165 11.48 1.72 -7.93
C LEU A 165 10.30 0.78 -7.67
N TYR A 166 9.29 1.24 -6.94
CA TYR A 166 8.21 0.38 -6.50
C TYR A 166 6.85 0.83 -7.01
N THR A 167 6.05 -0.14 -7.40
CA THR A 167 4.64 0.01 -7.71
C THR A 167 3.81 0.13 -6.42
N ALA A 168 2.57 0.55 -6.56
CA ALA A 168 1.62 0.64 -5.45
C ALA A 168 1.47 -0.68 -4.67
N ASN A 169 1.50 -1.82 -5.36
CA ASN A 169 1.37 -3.13 -4.73
C ASN A 169 2.63 -3.53 -3.97
N GLU A 170 3.81 -3.24 -4.52
CA GLU A 170 5.10 -3.47 -3.86
C GLU A 170 5.23 -2.66 -2.56
N ILE A 171 4.84 -1.38 -2.58
CA ILE A 171 4.77 -0.54 -1.37
C ILE A 171 3.90 -1.18 -0.27
N LYS A 172 2.73 -1.72 -0.65
CA LYS A 172 1.86 -2.43 0.29
C LYS A 172 2.52 -3.71 0.84
N ILE A 173 3.28 -4.43 0.00
CA ILE A 173 4.01 -5.63 0.44
C ILE A 173 5.11 -5.25 1.43
N ILE A 174 5.90 -4.19 1.17
CA ILE A 174 6.95 -3.72 2.08
C ILE A 174 6.34 -3.29 3.42
N ASN A 175 5.22 -2.58 3.40
CA ASN A 175 4.48 -2.24 4.62
C ASN A 175 4.02 -3.49 5.38
N GLN A 176 3.51 -4.52 4.70
CA GLN A 176 3.10 -5.78 5.34
C GLN A 176 4.29 -6.59 5.87
N LEU A 177 5.45 -6.54 5.22
CA LEU A 177 6.68 -7.12 5.75
C LEU A 177 7.06 -6.48 7.09
N ALA A 178 7.00 -5.15 7.18
CA ALA A 178 7.27 -4.45 8.44
C ALA A 178 6.32 -4.91 9.57
N LEU A 179 5.01 -4.95 9.32
CA LEU A 179 4.03 -5.44 10.30
C LEU A 179 4.23 -6.93 10.65
N ASN A 180 4.81 -7.71 9.74
CA ASN A 180 5.10 -9.10 10.01
C ASN A 180 6.38 -9.26 10.86
N TYR A 181 7.39 -8.41 10.70
CA TYR A 181 8.55 -8.34 11.59
C TYR A 181 8.13 -8.02 13.04
N GLU A 182 7.19 -7.09 13.23
CA GLU A 182 6.58 -6.82 14.55
C GLU A 182 5.99 -8.11 15.15
N ARG A 183 5.22 -8.88 14.38
CA ARG A 183 4.59 -10.13 14.83
C ARG A 183 5.62 -11.23 15.15
N LEU A 184 6.77 -11.21 14.51
CA LEU A 184 7.92 -12.08 14.80
C LEU A 184 8.71 -11.63 16.03
N GLY A 185 8.34 -10.50 16.66
CA GLY A 185 9.02 -9.92 17.81
C GLY A 185 10.21 -9.02 17.45
N ASP A 186 10.50 -8.80 16.17
CA ASP A 186 11.54 -7.88 15.70
C ASP A 186 10.99 -6.49 15.45
N GLN A 187 10.65 -5.81 16.53
CA GLN A 187 10.09 -4.45 16.54
C GLN A 187 11.07 -3.43 15.95
N SER A 188 12.37 -3.62 16.17
CA SER A 188 13.40 -2.72 15.67
C SER A 188 13.42 -2.68 14.13
N THR A 189 13.44 -3.86 13.51
CA THR A 189 13.39 -3.98 12.04
C THR A 189 12.06 -3.47 11.48
N ALA A 190 10.93 -3.71 12.17
CA ALA A 190 9.63 -3.18 11.75
C ALA A 190 9.63 -1.65 11.69
N ILE A 191 10.10 -0.99 12.74
CA ILE A 191 10.19 0.47 12.81
C ILE A 191 11.16 1.03 11.77
N ASP A 192 12.32 0.40 11.57
CA ASP A 192 13.30 0.82 10.57
C ASP A 192 12.73 0.76 9.14
N ILE A 193 12.07 -0.35 8.77
CA ILE A 193 11.42 -0.48 7.47
C ILE A 193 10.36 0.61 7.28
N LEU A 194 9.47 0.84 8.27
CA LEU A 194 8.40 1.85 8.17
C LEU A 194 8.96 3.27 8.08
N HIS A 195 10.02 3.57 8.81
CA HIS A 195 10.72 4.86 8.72
C HIS A 195 11.25 5.10 7.30
N ARG A 196 12.04 4.15 6.76
CA ARG A 196 12.62 4.24 5.42
C ARG A 196 11.54 4.26 4.33
N LEU A 197 10.49 3.45 4.47
CA LEU A 197 9.37 3.44 3.53
C LEU A 197 8.62 4.78 3.52
N SER A 198 8.42 5.39 4.69
CA SER A 198 7.81 6.73 4.80
C SER A 198 8.67 7.80 4.08
N ALA A 199 9.99 7.77 4.27
CA ALA A 199 10.92 8.67 3.59
C ALA A 199 10.96 8.44 2.07
N TYR A 200 10.98 7.17 1.63
CA TYR A 200 10.87 6.80 0.22
C TYR A 200 9.62 7.38 -0.44
N MET A 201 8.46 7.25 0.22
CA MET A 201 7.19 7.75 -0.32
C MET A 201 7.14 9.28 -0.41
N GLU A 202 7.82 10.00 0.48
CA GLU A 202 7.92 11.46 0.39
C GLU A 202 8.70 11.93 -0.83
N GLN A 203 9.67 11.14 -1.27
CA GLN A 203 10.50 11.46 -2.42
C GLN A 203 9.87 11.01 -3.75
N HIS A 204 9.19 9.85 -3.77
CA HIS A 204 8.78 9.16 -4.99
C HIS A 204 7.28 9.11 -5.25
N CYS A 205 6.41 9.35 -4.24
CA CYS A 205 4.97 9.16 -4.34
C CYS A 205 4.21 10.46 -4.05
N ARG A 206 4.25 11.43 -4.96
CA ARG A 206 3.68 12.78 -4.74
C ARG A 206 2.51 13.15 -5.63
N CYS A 207 2.29 12.41 -6.73
CA CYS A 207 1.53 12.94 -7.87
C CYS A 207 0.01 12.83 -7.75
N ASP A 208 -0.53 11.92 -6.94
CA ASP A 208 -1.97 11.64 -6.94
C ASP A 208 -2.54 11.33 -5.55
N ARG A 209 -3.90 11.36 -5.49
CA ARG A 209 -4.66 11.05 -4.27
C ARG A 209 -4.43 9.63 -3.77
N ALA A 210 -4.26 8.65 -4.67
CA ALA A 210 -4.05 7.26 -4.29
C ALA A 210 -2.67 7.05 -3.65
N SER A 211 -1.63 7.73 -4.15
CA SER A 211 -0.29 7.75 -3.53
C SER A 211 -0.33 8.36 -2.14
N LYS A 212 -1.03 9.47 -1.96
CA LYS A 212 -1.24 10.11 -0.65
C LYS A 212 -1.99 9.19 0.31
N ALA A 213 -3.04 8.50 -0.14
CA ALA A 213 -3.77 7.54 0.68
C ALA A 213 -2.89 6.36 1.13
N ARG A 214 -1.96 5.87 0.28
CA ARG A 214 -0.98 4.85 0.69
C ARG A 214 0.02 5.39 1.71
N GLN A 215 0.44 6.65 1.56
CA GLN A 215 1.32 7.31 2.52
C GLN A 215 0.68 7.39 3.91
N THR A 216 -0.62 7.69 4.01
CA THR A 216 -1.32 7.71 5.31
C THR A 216 -1.36 6.34 5.99
N MET A 217 -1.50 5.25 5.22
CA MET A 217 -1.40 3.88 5.73
C MET A 217 -0.02 3.61 6.36
N VAL A 218 1.05 3.95 5.66
CA VAL A 218 2.42 3.74 6.16
C VAL A 218 2.69 4.58 7.40
N LEU A 219 2.27 5.86 7.41
CA LEU A 219 2.44 6.75 8.55
C LEU A 219 1.64 6.29 9.78
N PHE A 220 0.42 5.77 9.58
CA PHE A 220 -0.35 5.16 10.67
C PHE A 220 0.41 3.97 11.27
N ASN A 221 0.85 3.01 10.46
CA ASN A 221 1.58 1.84 10.94
C ASN A 221 2.89 2.24 11.63
N TYR A 222 3.60 3.22 11.08
CA TYR A 222 4.83 3.73 11.69
C TYR A 222 4.56 4.36 13.06
N ALA A 223 3.58 5.26 13.16
CA ALA A 223 3.23 5.90 14.41
C ALA A 223 2.77 4.90 15.46
N ASN A 224 1.94 3.91 15.08
CA ASN A 224 1.48 2.85 15.98
C ASN A 224 2.64 1.99 16.51
N ASN A 225 3.60 1.63 15.66
CA ASN A 225 4.81 0.90 16.08
C ASN A 225 5.71 1.74 17.00
N LEU A 226 5.78 3.05 16.83
CA LEU A 226 6.51 3.95 17.74
C LEU A 226 5.83 4.02 19.13
N VAL A 227 4.49 4.03 19.19
CA VAL A 227 3.75 3.96 20.47
C VAL A 227 4.08 2.68 21.22
N SER A 228 4.11 1.53 20.53
CA SER A 228 4.35 0.23 21.17
C SER A 228 5.75 0.10 21.81
N VAL A 229 6.72 0.93 21.38
CA VAL A 229 8.07 1.00 21.98
C VAL A 229 8.27 2.21 22.90
N GLY A 230 7.20 2.99 23.19
CA GLY A 230 7.25 4.13 24.09
C GLY A 230 7.83 5.42 23.49
N GLU A 231 8.05 5.48 22.17
CA GLU A 231 8.55 6.68 21.49
C GLU A 231 7.42 7.68 21.17
N TYR A 232 6.65 8.06 22.19
CA TYR A 232 5.40 8.82 22.08
C TYR A 232 5.56 10.18 21.37
N GLY A 233 6.64 10.89 21.63
CA GLY A 233 6.90 12.18 20.97
C GLY A 233 7.08 12.05 19.45
N ARG A 234 7.81 11.03 19.00
CA ARG A 234 7.97 10.73 17.58
C ARG A 234 6.65 10.21 16.96
N ALA A 235 5.97 9.33 17.68
CA ALA A 235 4.67 8.80 17.25
C ALA A 235 3.67 9.93 16.99
N LEU A 236 3.59 10.90 17.89
CA LEU A 236 2.71 12.07 17.75
C LEU A 236 3.04 12.89 16.49
N LEU A 237 4.33 13.15 16.22
CA LEU A 237 4.75 13.88 15.03
C LEU A 237 4.40 13.15 13.74
N VAL A 238 4.64 11.84 13.68
CA VAL A 238 4.33 11.00 12.52
C VAL A 238 2.81 10.91 12.30
N ALA A 239 2.03 10.72 13.37
CA ALA A 239 0.57 10.65 13.27
C ALA A 239 -0.04 11.99 12.86
N LYS A 240 0.44 13.13 13.36
CA LYS A 240 0.03 14.48 12.91
C LYS A 240 0.27 14.66 11.41
N LYS A 241 1.44 14.25 10.90
CA LYS A 241 1.73 14.29 9.48
C LYS A 241 0.75 13.45 8.66
N GLY A 242 0.44 12.23 9.09
CA GLY A 242 -0.54 11.36 8.45
C GLY A 242 -1.94 11.98 8.44
N ARG A 243 -2.39 12.55 9.57
CA ARG A 243 -3.65 13.29 9.69
C ARG A 243 -3.73 14.44 8.68
N ASP A 244 -2.69 15.25 8.60
CA ASP A 244 -2.67 16.42 7.72
C ASP A 244 -2.76 16.02 6.24
N ILE A 245 -2.07 14.94 5.85
CA ILE A 245 -2.19 14.36 4.51
C ILE A 245 -3.62 13.85 4.23
N CYS A 246 -4.29 13.22 5.22
CA CYS A 246 -5.69 12.81 5.06
C CYS A 246 -6.60 14.01 4.74
N ILE A 247 -6.40 15.13 5.44
CA ILE A 247 -7.17 16.36 5.22
C ILE A 247 -6.88 16.94 3.83
N GLU A 248 -5.61 17.07 3.47
CA GLU A 248 -5.18 17.62 2.17
C GLU A 248 -5.76 16.83 0.98
N CYS A 249 -5.72 15.50 1.04
CA CYS A 249 -6.18 14.66 -0.07
C CYS A 249 -7.66 14.24 0.02
N GLY A 250 -8.36 14.58 1.10
CA GLY A 250 -9.76 14.19 1.33
C GLY A 250 -9.97 12.69 1.42
N HIS A 251 -8.99 11.94 1.96
CA HIS A 251 -9.04 10.49 2.08
C HIS A 251 -8.96 10.09 3.57
N TYR A 252 -10.07 9.67 4.13
CA TYR A 252 -10.26 9.52 5.58
C TYR A 252 -10.18 8.06 6.09
N LEU A 253 -9.71 7.12 5.28
CA LEU A 253 -9.67 5.69 5.64
C LEU A 253 -8.87 5.42 6.93
N PHE A 254 -7.70 6.06 7.10
CA PHE A 254 -6.84 5.92 8.28
C PHE A 254 -6.91 7.11 9.23
N PHE A 255 -7.83 8.03 9.00
CA PHE A 255 -7.94 9.25 9.81
C PHE A 255 -8.33 8.98 11.27
N PRO A 256 -9.35 8.12 11.57
CA PRO A 256 -9.69 7.78 12.95
C PRO A 256 -8.55 7.09 13.69
N GLU A 257 -7.84 6.19 13.04
CA GLU A 257 -6.72 5.44 13.61
C GLU A 257 -5.54 6.37 13.93
N LEU A 258 -5.24 7.33 13.05
CA LEU A 258 -4.22 8.35 13.29
C LEU A 258 -4.58 9.22 14.49
N LEU A 259 -5.86 9.62 14.63
CA LEU A 259 -6.32 10.36 15.81
C LEU A 259 -6.20 9.53 17.09
N ALA A 260 -6.51 8.23 17.03
CA ALA A 260 -6.38 7.33 18.18
C ALA A 260 -4.91 7.17 18.62
N VAL A 261 -3.99 7.02 17.67
CA VAL A 261 -2.54 6.99 17.95
C VAL A 261 -2.06 8.31 18.56
N MET A 262 -2.54 9.46 18.05
CA MET A 262 -2.24 10.76 18.65
C MET A 262 -2.78 10.84 20.07
N ALA A 263 -4.00 10.38 20.32
CA ALA A 263 -4.63 10.36 21.63
C ALA A 263 -3.83 9.52 22.64
N GLU A 264 -3.38 8.35 22.22
CA GLU A 264 -2.55 7.46 23.04
C GLU A 264 -1.21 8.11 23.36
N ALA A 265 -0.53 8.66 22.36
CA ALA A 265 0.74 9.37 22.58
C ALA A 265 0.58 10.56 23.54
N GLU A 266 -0.45 11.40 23.37
CA GLU A 266 -0.73 12.54 24.26
C GLU A 266 -1.04 12.07 25.70
N SER A 267 -1.69 10.93 25.87
CA SER A 267 -1.91 10.33 27.18
C SER A 267 -0.63 10.03 27.91
N PHE A 268 0.31 9.36 27.27
CA PHE A 268 1.60 9.01 27.86
C PHE A 268 2.52 10.24 28.05
N LEU A 269 2.32 11.28 27.27
CA LEU A 269 3.03 12.57 27.45
C LEU A 269 2.42 13.44 28.57
N GLY A 270 1.36 12.99 29.23
CA GLY A 270 0.72 13.68 30.35
C GLY A 270 -0.35 14.70 29.94
N ASN A 271 -0.72 14.78 28.66
CA ASN A 271 -1.69 15.73 28.13
C ASN A 271 -3.11 15.13 28.12
N ALA A 272 -3.64 14.82 29.31
CA ALA A 272 -4.89 14.06 29.49
C ALA A 272 -6.09 14.67 28.77
N LYS A 273 -6.22 16.01 28.75
CA LYS A 273 -7.35 16.70 28.08
C LYS A 273 -7.29 16.54 26.55
N ASP A 274 -6.11 16.73 25.96
CA ASP A 274 -5.92 16.61 24.50
C ASP A 274 -6.16 15.16 24.07
N SER A 275 -5.68 14.21 24.86
CA SER A 275 -5.91 12.79 24.61
C SER A 275 -7.40 12.43 24.63
N GLU A 276 -8.18 12.89 25.64
CA GLU A 276 -9.62 12.62 25.73
C GLU A 276 -10.37 13.20 24.50
N GLU A 277 -10.04 14.42 24.11
CA GLU A 277 -10.66 15.06 22.95
C GLU A 277 -10.33 14.31 21.64
N LEU A 278 -9.09 13.92 21.45
CA LEU A 278 -8.64 13.17 20.28
C LEU A 278 -9.31 11.78 20.18
N TYR A 279 -9.46 11.07 21.30
CA TYR A 279 -10.19 9.80 21.32
C TYR A 279 -11.66 9.97 20.94
N LYS A 280 -12.34 11.00 21.46
CA LYS A 280 -13.74 11.31 21.07
C LYS A 280 -13.84 11.59 19.58
N GLN A 281 -12.96 12.41 19.03
CA GLN A 281 -12.90 12.68 17.58
C GLN A 281 -12.67 11.41 16.77
N ALA A 282 -11.72 10.56 17.17
CA ALA A 282 -11.43 9.29 16.53
C ALA A 282 -12.66 8.37 16.52
N PHE A 283 -13.33 8.22 17.66
CA PHE A 283 -14.52 7.39 17.81
C PHE A 283 -15.68 7.85 16.91
N TYR A 284 -16.03 9.14 16.97
CA TYR A 284 -17.13 9.65 16.17
C TYR A 284 -16.81 9.63 14.66
N MET A 285 -15.56 9.88 14.29
CA MET A 285 -15.14 9.81 12.90
C MET A 285 -15.18 8.36 12.36
N ALA A 286 -14.72 7.37 13.15
CA ALA A 286 -14.82 5.95 12.78
C ALA A 286 -16.29 5.54 12.56
N LYS A 287 -17.20 5.96 13.44
CA LYS A 287 -18.63 5.72 13.26
C LYS A 287 -19.20 6.40 12.02
N ALA A 288 -18.84 7.65 11.78
CA ALA A 288 -19.32 8.42 10.62
C ALA A 288 -18.95 7.80 9.27
N ILE A 289 -17.79 7.15 9.17
CA ILE A 289 -17.33 6.46 7.95
C ILE A 289 -17.67 4.96 7.92
N GLY A 290 -18.43 4.45 8.90
CA GLY A 290 -18.90 3.06 8.95
C GLY A 290 -17.85 2.04 9.41
N HIS A 291 -16.78 2.47 10.08
CA HIS A 291 -15.73 1.59 10.64
C HIS A 291 -16.10 1.11 12.04
N GLU A 292 -17.17 0.35 12.18
CA GLU A 292 -17.75 -0.06 13.47
C GLU A 292 -16.74 -0.81 14.36
N ARG A 293 -15.95 -1.72 13.80
CA ARG A 293 -14.92 -2.45 14.54
C ARG A 293 -13.87 -1.52 15.13
N ASN A 294 -13.37 -0.58 14.35
CA ASN A 294 -12.38 0.39 14.80
C ASN A 294 -12.97 1.34 15.84
N ALA A 295 -14.22 1.77 15.65
CA ALA A 295 -14.95 2.55 16.66
C ALA A 295 -15.05 1.80 18.00
N GLN A 296 -15.35 0.51 17.97
CA GLN A 296 -15.40 -0.33 19.17
C GLN A 296 -14.02 -0.44 19.84
N MET A 297 -12.96 -0.67 19.07
CA MET A 297 -11.58 -0.74 19.59
C MET A 297 -11.14 0.58 20.24
N ILE A 298 -11.42 1.71 19.60
CA ILE A 298 -11.12 3.05 20.13
C ILE A 298 -11.90 3.28 21.44
N PHE A 299 -13.17 2.88 21.51
CA PHE A 299 -13.97 3.00 22.72
C PHE A 299 -13.42 2.17 23.88
N GLU A 300 -12.92 0.97 23.61
CA GLU A 300 -12.27 0.13 24.62
C GLU A 300 -10.96 0.73 25.12
N GLN A 301 -10.16 1.34 24.23
CA GLN A 301 -8.96 2.07 24.62
C GLN A 301 -9.28 3.27 25.53
N MET A 302 -10.34 4.03 25.21
CA MET A 302 -10.81 5.13 26.09
C MET A 302 -11.13 4.65 27.49
N LYS A 303 -11.86 3.53 27.62
CA LYS A 303 -12.27 2.99 28.94
C LYS A 303 -11.10 2.53 29.81
N ARG A 304 -10.12 1.83 29.21
CA ARG A 304 -8.94 1.32 29.94
C ARG A 304 -8.09 2.43 30.55
N ARG A 305 -8.25 3.63 30.08
CA ARG A 305 -7.52 4.80 30.55
C ARG A 305 -8.19 5.44 31.77
N ASP A 306 -9.52 5.31 31.90
CA ASP A 306 -10.29 5.86 33.01
C ASP A 306 -10.24 4.95 34.25
N GLU A 307 -9.67 3.72 34.11
CA GLU A 307 -9.37 2.75 35.17
C GLU A 307 -7.92 2.91 35.67
#